data_e8028335cf41210a307f8830e5559d76
#
_entry.id   e8028335cf41210a307f8830e5559d76
#
_cell.length_a   1.000
_cell.length_b   1.000
_cell.length_c   1.000
_cell.angle_alpha   90.00
_cell.angle_beta   90.00
_cell.angle_gamma   90.00
#
_symmetry.space_group_name_H-M   'P 1'
#
loop_
_entity.id
_entity.type
_entity.pdbx_description
1 polymer ?
#
loop_
_entity_poly.entity_id
_entity_poly.type
_entity_poly.pdbx_seq_one_letter_code
_entity_poly.pdbx_strand_id
1 'polypeptide(L)'
;MSTNFRYHIKFKQGDLEHLRARVLEDLSREHFAVLLGKTQKIDGNTIINVIDLLFLDRSDYSQQSVAFLRIKKDFIHKALVELTNRYDVDTIIDVHTHPFTQGRVAFSATDDGDEESFSLFLKEKFEGLHYASIVFSQNRYSARVWTFSGGSPVARSALIKTQTSPENILSSDFREYTDAQYEKTAVIGGEGFFNRSAAVLGLDVMRKIMHDQVISIVGVGGLGSIVAEHLIHMGFHEINLIDPDVLEMSNLNRVVGAYYEDAQQKRYKVDVVKRHLTRINPHATVQAYKKDVHDREMERVLALSDWMIVATDNHSSRLRAQELSVKYFVPLLSVGVNITVKGNKIEDMSGEVITARVGDYLCLNCLHRINPIKVASERHPDQTIRDELVKRGYVTGKDIKEPAVKTLNTSLATMAVEVLVNQYTDLRRHVPILVYENNGHMSIYEDRESVQMRNKQCFLCNV
;
A
#
# COMPACT_ATOMS: atom_id res chain seq x y z
N MET A 1 6.73 13.60 12.62
CA MET A 1 5.27 13.79 12.77
C MET A 1 4.71 13.81 11.36
N SER A 2 4.19 12.69 10.87
CA SER A 2 3.45 12.66 9.62
C SER A 2 2.33 13.69 9.72
N THR A 3 2.22 14.55 8.74
CA THR A 3 1.06 15.45 8.60
C THR A 3 -0.16 14.53 8.47
N ASN A 4 -1.01 14.47 9.50
CA ASN A 4 -2.19 13.62 9.55
C ASN A 4 -3.22 14.14 8.54
N PHE A 5 -2.99 13.90 7.25
CA PHE A 5 -4.00 14.12 6.23
C PHE A 5 -5.15 13.16 6.49
N ARG A 6 -6.36 13.71 6.61
CA ARG A 6 -7.58 12.91 6.72
C ARG A 6 -8.19 12.53 5.38
N TYR A 7 -7.66 13.09 4.28
CA TYR A 7 -8.16 12.91 2.93
C TYR A 7 -7.05 12.38 2.03
N HIS A 8 -7.31 11.26 1.38
CA HIS A 8 -6.34 10.59 0.51
C HIS A 8 -6.99 10.31 -0.85
N ILE A 9 -6.28 10.63 -1.94
CA ILE A 9 -6.66 10.26 -3.31
C ILE A 9 -5.66 9.20 -3.76
N LYS A 10 -6.13 7.98 -4.00
CA LYS A 10 -5.28 6.83 -4.32
C LYS A 10 -5.44 6.41 -5.77
N PHE A 11 -4.33 6.21 -6.44
CA PHE A 11 -4.25 5.81 -7.83
C PHE A 11 -3.85 4.33 -7.96
N LYS A 12 -4.31 3.68 -9.03
CA LYS A 12 -3.79 2.40 -9.50
C LYS A 12 -2.36 2.57 -10.02
N GLN A 13 -1.66 1.45 -10.18
CA GLN A 13 -0.31 1.46 -10.75
C GLN A 13 -0.33 2.05 -12.16
N GLY A 14 0.52 3.05 -12.40
CA GLY A 14 0.70 3.71 -13.69
C GLY A 14 -0.34 4.80 -14.03
N ASP A 15 -1.47 4.89 -13.30
CA ASP A 15 -2.54 5.85 -13.63
C ASP A 15 -2.12 7.31 -13.40
N LEU A 16 -1.37 7.59 -12.33
CA LEU A 16 -0.90 8.96 -12.05
C LEU A 16 0.11 9.42 -13.09
N GLU A 17 1.05 8.55 -13.48
CA GLU A 17 2.05 8.80 -14.52
C GLU A 17 1.37 9.05 -15.86
N HIS A 18 0.37 8.23 -16.22
CA HIS A 18 -0.42 8.40 -17.45
C HIS A 18 -1.19 9.73 -17.43
N LEU A 19 -1.88 10.04 -16.32
CA LEU A 19 -2.59 11.31 -16.15
C LEU A 19 -1.66 12.50 -16.38
N ARG A 20 -0.51 12.52 -15.68
CA ARG A 20 0.46 13.61 -15.81
C ARG A 20 1.04 13.74 -17.21
N ALA A 21 1.43 12.63 -17.83
CA ALA A 21 1.93 12.63 -19.20
C ALA A 21 0.94 13.29 -20.17
N ARG A 22 -0.38 13.04 -19.99
CA ARG A 22 -1.42 13.62 -20.83
C ARG A 22 -1.69 15.09 -20.54
N VAL A 23 -1.83 15.48 -19.26
CA VAL A 23 -2.19 16.88 -18.92
C VAL A 23 -1.01 17.84 -18.97
N LEU A 24 0.22 17.34 -18.99
CA LEU A 24 1.46 18.13 -19.13
C LEU A 24 2.15 17.94 -20.50
N GLU A 25 1.47 17.31 -21.47
CA GLU A 25 2.01 17.08 -22.82
C GLU A 25 2.35 18.41 -23.54
N ASP A 26 1.52 19.44 -23.37
CA ASP A 26 1.73 20.78 -23.94
C ASP A 26 1.76 21.84 -22.84
N LEU A 27 2.96 22.27 -22.47
CA LEU A 27 3.17 23.28 -21.43
C LEU A 27 2.83 24.71 -21.88
N SER A 28 2.43 24.93 -23.14
CA SER A 28 2.04 26.25 -23.66
C SER A 28 0.61 26.66 -23.27
N ARG A 29 -0.16 25.76 -22.66
CA ARG A 29 -1.56 25.99 -22.26
C ARG A 29 -1.95 25.12 -21.09
N GLU A 30 -3.01 25.52 -20.40
CA GLU A 30 -3.63 24.72 -19.35
C GLU A 30 -4.39 23.53 -19.96
N HIS A 31 -4.36 22.38 -19.28
CA HIS A 31 -5.11 21.18 -19.62
C HIS A 31 -6.05 20.81 -18.49
N PHE A 32 -7.08 20.05 -18.86
CA PHE A 32 -8.09 19.54 -17.94
C PHE A 32 -8.34 18.05 -18.16
N ALA A 33 -8.63 17.35 -17.08
CA ALA A 33 -9.15 15.99 -17.11
C ALA A 33 -10.21 15.82 -16.02
N VAL A 34 -11.07 14.82 -16.16
CA VAL A 34 -11.99 14.39 -15.11
C VAL A 34 -11.64 12.97 -14.71
N LEU A 35 -11.56 12.71 -13.40
CA LEU A 35 -11.39 11.36 -12.89
C LEU A 35 -12.70 10.95 -12.20
N LEU A 36 -13.02 9.67 -12.32
CA LEU A 36 -14.10 9.04 -11.57
C LEU A 36 -13.49 8.21 -10.44
N GLY A 37 -14.01 8.37 -9.24
CA GLY A 37 -13.50 7.72 -8.05
C GLY A 37 -14.58 7.10 -7.18
N LYS A 38 -14.13 6.23 -6.24
CA LYS A 38 -14.95 5.66 -5.19
C LYS A 38 -14.49 6.16 -3.83
N THR A 39 -15.39 6.83 -3.12
CA THR A 39 -15.13 7.32 -1.77
C THR A 39 -15.41 6.26 -0.72
N GLN A 40 -14.49 6.13 0.22
CA GLN A 40 -14.61 5.27 1.40
C GLN A 40 -14.26 6.08 2.66
N LYS A 41 -15.08 5.94 3.70
CA LYS A 41 -14.87 6.61 4.99
C LYS A 41 -14.51 5.58 6.05
N ILE A 42 -13.40 5.80 6.75
CA ILE A 42 -12.92 4.92 7.80
C ILE A 42 -12.33 5.74 8.96
N ASP A 43 -12.98 5.68 10.12
CA ASP A 43 -12.57 6.36 11.36
C ASP A 43 -12.13 7.83 11.19
N GLY A 44 -12.97 8.61 10.50
CA GLY A 44 -12.73 10.04 10.27
C GLY A 44 -11.75 10.35 9.14
N ASN A 45 -11.19 9.32 8.49
CA ASN A 45 -10.42 9.46 7.25
C ASN A 45 -11.32 9.23 6.03
N THR A 46 -11.02 9.92 4.95
CA THR A 46 -11.69 9.76 3.65
C THR A 46 -10.64 9.31 2.63
N ILE A 47 -10.88 8.17 2.01
CA ILE A 47 -10.06 7.61 0.94
C ILE A 47 -10.87 7.64 -0.34
N ILE A 48 -10.35 8.25 -1.39
CA ILE A 48 -10.93 8.26 -2.73
C ILE A 48 -10.02 7.43 -3.62
N ASN A 49 -10.50 6.27 -4.05
CA ASN A 49 -9.80 5.44 -5.02
C ASN A 49 -10.18 5.90 -6.43
N VAL A 50 -9.21 6.28 -7.24
CA VAL A 50 -9.42 6.63 -8.64
C VAL A 50 -9.68 5.36 -9.45
N ILE A 51 -10.84 5.32 -10.10
CA ILE A 51 -11.29 4.16 -10.88
C ILE A 51 -11.02 4.37 -12.37
N ASP A 52 -11.36 5.54 -12.91
CA ASP A 52 -11.20 5.88 -14.32
C ASP A 52 -10.65 7.28 -14.54
N LEU A 53 -9.98 7.46 -15.68
CA LEU A 53 -9.43 8.72 -16.19
C LEU A 53 -10.15 9.12 -17.48
N LEU A 54 -10.80 10.27 -17.49
CA LEU A 54 -11.50 10.82 -18.66
C LEU A 54 -10.72 12.04 -19.17
N PHE A 55 -10.13 11.91 -20.36
CA PHE A 55 -9.37 12.98 -20.99
C PHE A 55 -10.20 13.77 -21.97
N LEU A 56 -9.92 15.06 -22.07
CA LEU A 56 -10.56 15.96 -23.04
C LEU A 56 -9.79 15.96 -24.35
N ASP A 57 -10.55 15.98 -25.45
CA ASP A 57 -10.02 16.30 -26.77
C ASP A 57 -10.06 17.81 -27.01
N ARG A 58 -9.34 18.30 -28.03
CA ARG A 58 -9.35 19.73 -28.40
C ARG A 58 -10.76 20.28 -28.66
N SER A 59 -11.65 19.45 -29.16
CA SER A 59 -13.04 19.80 -29.42
C SER A 59 -13.88 20.05 -28.17
N ASP A 60 -13.45 19.57 -26.99
CA ASP A 60 -14.17 19.69 -25.72
C ASP A 60 -13.91 21.03 -25.02
N TYR A 61 -12.92 21.77 -25.47
CA TYR A 61 -12.65 23.11 -24.98
C TYR A 61 -13.44 24.15 -25.79
N SER A 62 -14.07 25.09 -25.09
CA SER A 62 -14.63 26.31 -25.72
C SER A 62 -13.60 27.44 -25.73
N GLN A 63 -12.66 27.42 -24.77
CA GLN A 63 -11.53 28.35 -24.71
C GLN A 63 -10.36 27.69 -23.95
N GLN A 64 -9.15 27.87 -24.43
CA GLN A 64 -7.94 27.30 -23.83
C GLN A 64 -6.75 28.21 -24.09
N SER A 65 -6.06 28.62 -23.02
CA SER A 65 -4.84 29.43 -23.06
C SER A 65 -3.91 29.03 -21.90
N VAL A 66 -2.84 29.76 -21.74
CA VAL A 66 -1.87 29.60 -20.62
C VAL A 66 -2.44 29.96 -19.25
N ALA A 67 -3.46 30.79 -19.20
CA ALA A 67 -4.01 31.35 -17.96
C ALA A 67 -5.55 31.32 -17.92
N PHE A 68 -6.17 30.64 -18.85
CA PHE A 68 -7.63 30.57 -18.91
C PHE A 68 -8.10 29.31 -19.63
N LEU A 69 -8.99 28.59 -19.00
CA LEU A 69 -9.54 27.35 -19.50
C LEU A 69 -11.07 27.35 -19.34
N ARG A 70 -11.78 27.02 -20.40
CA ARG A 70 -13.23 26.83 -20.36
C ARG A 70 -13.63 25.57 -21.13
N ILE A 71 -14.28 24.65 -20.43
CA ILE A 71 -14.74 23.37 -20.96
C ILE A 71 -16.16 23.51 -21.49
N LYS A 72 -16.50 22.73 -22.51
CA LYS A 72 -17.87 22.63 -22.99
C LYS A 72 -18.73 21.86 -21.99
N LYS A 73 -19.96 22.31 -21.80
CA LYS A 73 -20.92 21.69 -20.87
C LYS A 73 -21.21 20.22 -21.19
N ASP A 74 -21.15 19.85 -22.48
CA ASP A 74 -21.42 18.48 -22.93
C ASP A 74 -20.44 17.46 -22.36
N PHE A 75 -19.16 17.84 -22.20
CA PHE A 75 -18.17 16.97 -21.60
C PHE A 75 -18.46 16.70 -20.10
N ILE A 76 -18.74 17.77 -19.35
CA ILE A 76 -19.09 17.63 -17.92
C ILE A 76 -20.40 16.86 -17.77
N HIS A 77 -21.39 17.10 -18.65
CA HIS A 77 -22.61 16.33 -18.63
C HIS A 77 -22.37 14.83 -18.87
N LYS A 78 -21.53 14.48 -19.84
CA LYS A 78 -21.14 13.09 -20.11
C LYS A 78 -20.48 12.44 -18.89
N ALA A 79 -19.54 13.13 -18.25
CA ALA A 79 -18.86 12.63 -17.04
C ALA A 79 -19.86 12.42 -15.88
N LEU A 80 -20.84 13.33 -15.69
CA LEU A 80 -21.89 13.19 -14.70
C LEU A 80 -22.83 12.03 -15.00
N VAL A 81 -23.17 11.80 -16.27
CA VAL A 81 -24.00 10.65 -16.71
C VAL A 81 -23.25 9.33 -16.42
N GLU A 82 -21.97 9.24 -16.72
CA GLU A 82 -21.18 8.07 -16.38
C GLU A 82 -21.15 7.84 -14.87
N LEU A 83 -20.90 8.89 -14.09
CA LEU A 83 -20.85 8.83 -12.63
C LEU A 83 -22.17 8.33 -12.01
N THR A 84 -23.31 8.81 -12.51
CA THR A 84 -24.63 8.47 -11.97
C THR A 84 -25.14 7.09 -12.41
N ASN A 85 -24.65 6.57 -13.53
CA ASN A 85 -25.06 5.27 -14.06
C ASN A 85 -24.22 4.09 -13.54
N ARG A 86 -23.17 4.36 -12.79
CA ARG A 86 -22.26 3.33 -12.26
C ARG A 86 -22.36 3.22 -10.75
N TYR A 87 -22.35 1.99 -10.25
CA TYR A 87 -22.39 1.70 -8.81
C TYR A 87 -20.97 1.67 -8.16
N ASP A 88 -19.94 1.54 -8.98
CA ASP A 88 -18.55 1.43 -8.56
C ASP A 88 -17.84 2.79 -8.39
N VAL A 89 -18.51 3.88 -8.74
CA VAL A 89 -18.04 5.26 -8.58
C VAL A 89 -19.08 6.13 -7.89
N ASP A 90 -18.63 7.15 -7.15
CA ASP A 90 -19.49 8.14 -6.46
C ASP A 90 -18.79 9.51 -6.32
N THR A 91 -17.62 9.64 -6.92
CA THR A 91 -16.79 10.84 -6.77
C THR A 91 -16.35 11.33 -8.14
N ILE A 92 -16.51 12.61 -8.38
CA ILE A 92 -15.90 13.32 -9.52
C ILE A 92 -14.69 14.09 -9.00
N ILE A 93 -13.57 13.99 -9.72
CA ILE A 93 -12.34 14.71 -9.42
C ILE A 93 -11.98 15.48 -10.68
N ASP A 94 -11.94 16.79 -10.59
CA ASP A 94 -11.38 17.59 -11.67
C ASP A 94 -9.85 17.71 -11.53
N VAL A 95 -9.19 17.79 -12.65
CA VAL A 95 -7.74 17.95 -12.73
C VAL A 95 -7.44 19.04 -13.73
N HIS A 96 -6.68 20.05 -13.32
CA HIS A 96 -6.16 21.06 -14.24
C HIS A 96 -4.68 21.34 -14.00
N THR A 97 -4.07 22.11 -14.89
CA THR A 97 -2.64 22.37 -14.83
C THR A 97 -2.33 23.86 -14.82
N HIS A 98 -1.29 24.24 -14.06
CA HIS A 98 -0.61 25.51 -14.16
C HIS A 98 0.82 25.27 -14.72
N PRO A 99 0.94 25.04 -16.05
CA PRO A 99 2.16 24.48 -16.66
C PRO A 99 3.34 25.43 -16.63
N PHE A 100 3.13 26.73 -16.45
CA PHE A 100 4.15 27.75 -16.32
C PHE A 100 4.85 27.77 -14.95
N THR A 101 4.31 27.05 -13.95
CA THR A 101 4.85 26.99 -12.60
C THR A 101 5.75 25.76 -12.45
N GLN A 102 7.02 25.96 -12.07
CA GLN A 102 7.95 24.87 -11.77
C GLN A 102 8.00 24.50 -10.28
N GLY A 103 7.55 25.41 -9.40
CA GLY A 103 7.58 25.25 -7.95
C GLY A 103 6.23 24.87 -7.36
N ARG A 104 5.97 25.39 -6.16
CA ARG A 104 4.68 25.21 -5.49
C ARG A 104 3.54 25.69 -6.40
N VAL A 105 2.49 24.87 -6.45
CA VAL A 105 1.25 25.20 -7.15
C VAL A 105 0.13 25.31 -6.13
N ALA A 106 -0.77 26.26 -6.32
CA ALA A 106 -1.96 26.44 -5.52
C ALA A 106 -3.15 26.71 -6.43
N PHE A 107 -4.33 26.43 -5.97
CA PHE A 107 -5.58 26.83 -6.60
C PHE A 107 -5.68 28.36 -6.66
N SER A 108 -6.15 28.91 -7.76
CA SER A 108 -6.39 30.35 -7.92
C SER A 108 -7.71 30.76 -7.27
N ALA A 109 -7.95 32.05 -7.13
CA ALA A 109 -9.25 32.55 -6.66
C ALA A 109 -10.40 32.22 -7.63
N THR A 110 -10.10 32.07 -8.93
CA THR A 110 -11.07 31.60 -9.93
C THR A 110 -11.43 30.15 -9.69
N ASP A 111 -10.42 29.28 -9.48
CA ASP A 111 -10.65 27.86 -9.15
C ASP A 111 -11.49 27.72 -7.88
N ASP A 112 -11.20 28.55 -6.85
CA ASP A 112 -11.95 28.54 -5.59
C ASP A 112 -13.45 28.84 -5.83
N GLY A 113 -13.78 29.87 -6.62
CA GLY A 113 -15.15 30.25 -6.90
C GLY A 113 -15.91 29.25 -7.79
N ASP A 114 -15.26 28.73 -8.83
CA ASP A 114 -15.85 27.76 -9.74
C ASP A 114 -16.08 26.41 -9.06
N GLU A 115 -15.12 25.92 -8.31
CA GLU A 115 -15.22 24.65 -7.58
C GLU A 115 -16.22 24.74 -6.41
N GLU A 116 -16.28 25.86 -5.70
CA GLU A 116 -17.31 26.10 -4.68
C GLU A 116 -18.71 26.01 -5.28
N SER A 117 -18.94 26.69 -6.39
CA SER A 117 -20.21 26.69 -7.12
C SER A 117 -20.57 25.29 -7.62
N PHE A 118 -19.60 24.56 -8.16
CA PHE A 118 -19.80 23.20 -8.64
C PHE A 118 -20.08 22.21 -7.51
N SER A 119 -19.43 22.36 -6.37
CA SER A 119 -19.67 21.54 -5.18
C SER A 119 -21.10 21.71 -4.64
N LEU A 120 -21.61 22.96 -4.62
CA LEU A 120 -23.00 23.26 -4.27
C LEU A 120 -23.99 22.66 -5.27
N PHE A 121 -23.72 22.79 -6.57
CA PHE A 121 -24.55 22.20 -7.62
C PHE A 121 -24.65 20.67 -7.45
N LEU A 122 -23.52 19.98 -7.21
CA LEU A 122 -23.53 18.54 -7.00
C LEU A 122 -24.36 18.16 -5.77
N LYS A 123 -24.17 18.86 -4.66
CA LYS A 123 -24.93 18.62 -3.43
C LYS A 123 -26.45 18.79 -3.60
N GLU A 124 -26.86 19.80 -4.36
CA GLU A 124 -28.28 20.07 -4.60
C GLU A 124 -28.95 19.09 -5.57
N LYS A 125 -28.19 18.62 -6.56
CA LYS A 125 -28.75 17.83 -7.68
C LYS A 125 -28.53 16.34 -7.55
N PHE A 126 -27.48 15.92 -6.79
CA PHE A 126 -27.04 14.52 -6.74
C PHE A 126 -26.73 14.12 -5.30
N GLU A 127 -27.64 13.38 -4.67
CA GLU A 127 -27.42 12.86 -3.34
C GLU A 127 -26.30 11.79 -3.33
N GLY A 128 -25.37 11.90 -2.39
CA GLY A 128 -24.33 10.91 -2.17
C GLY A 128 -23.09 11.06 -3.07
N LEU A 129 -23.07 12.02 -4.01
CA LEU A 129 -21.87 12.30 -4.79
C LEU A 129 -20.84 13.13 -3.99
N HIS A 130 -19.58 12.89 -4.27
CA HIS A 130 -18.43 13.58 -3.70
C HIS A 130 -17.66 14.34 -4.77
N TYR A 131 -16.94 15.39 -4.34
CA TYR A 131 -16.14 16.21 -5.23
C TYR A 131 -14.75 16.45 -4.66
N ALA A 132 -13.76 16.36 -5.54
CA ALA A 132 -12.36 16.67 -5.25
C ALA A 132 -11.73 17.38 -6.45
N SER A 133 -10.60 18.02 -6.24
CA SER A 133 -9.85 18.70 -7.30
C SER A 133 -8.34 18.54 -7.10
N ILE A 134 -7.61 18.52 -8.23
CA ILE A 134 -6.15 18.40 -8.28
C ILE A 134 -5.62 19.46 -9.25
N VAL A 135 -4.65 20.23 -8.84
CA VAL A 135 -3.89 21.12 -9.73
C VAL A 135 -2.44 20.69 -9.81
N PHE A 136 -1.91 20.53 -11.03
CA PHE A 136 -0.51 20.20 -11.27
C PHE A 136 0.30 21.41 -11.75
N SER A 137 1.50 21.57 -11.19
CA SER A 137 2.63 22.19 -11.90
C SER A 137 3.48 21.12 -12.56
N GLN A 138 4.60 21.50 -13.16
CA GLN A 138 5.52 20.53 -13.77
C GLN A 138 6.03 19.49 -12.77
N ASN A 139 6.31 19.87 -11.51
CA ASN A 139 6.96 19.02 -10.52
C ASN A 139 6.17 18.85 -9.21
N ARG A 140 5.06 19.55 -9.04
CA ARG A 140 4.26 19.52 -7.80
C ARG A 140 2.77 19.44 -8.09
N TYR A 141 2.02 19.13 -7.05
CA TYR A 141 0.56 19.18 -7.06
C TYR A 141 0.02 19.82 -5.80
N SER A 142 -1.18 20.37 -5.88
CA SER A 142 -2.10 20.54 -4.75
C SER A 142 -3.36 19.75 -5.02
N ALA A 143 -3.90 19.13 -3.96
CA ALA A 143 -5.15 18.37 -4.06
C ALA A 143 -6.05 18.70 -2.87
N ARG A 144 -7.38 18.72 -3.13
CA ARG A 144 -8.38 19.00 -2.11
C ARG A 144 -9.65 18.22 -2.33
N VAL A 145 -10.37 17.97 -1.23
CA VAL A 145 -11.70 17.36 -1.22
C VAL A 145 -12.68 18.38 -0.67
N TRP A 146 -13.81 18.55 -1.35
CA TRP A 146 -14.87 19.45 -0.94
C TRP A 146 -15.81 18.75 0.04
N THR A 147 -16.01 19.36 1.18
CA THR A 147 -16.87 18.90 2.28
C THR A 147 -17.87 19.99 2.65
N PHE A 148 -18.83 19.68 3.50
CA PHE A 148 -19.80 20.69 3.96
C PHE A 148 -19.78 20.83 5.49
N SER A 149 -19.75 22.07 5.95
CA SER A 149 -19.86 22.42 7.37
C SER A 149 -20.90 23.49 7.53
N GLY A 150 -21.96 23.23 8.34
CA GLY A 150 -23.07 24.15 8.52
C GLY A 150 -23.82 24.51 7.21
N GLY A 151 -23.76 23.63 6.19
CA GLY A 151 -24.37 23.86 4.89
C GLY A 151 -23.44 24.49 3.84
N SER A 152 -22.34 25.13 4.26
CA SER A 152 -21.37 25.78 3.36
C SER A 152 -20.28 24.81 2.91
N PRO A 153 -19.82 24.91 1.64
CA PRO A 153 -18.72 24.11 1.13
C PRO A 153 -17.40 24.53 1.79
N VAL A 154 -16.55 23.55 2.07
CA VAL A 154 -15.24 23.74 2.69
C VAL A 154 -14.23 22.83 2.00
N ALA A 155 -13.19 23.41 1.42
CA ALA A 155 -12.07 22.68 0.85
C ALA A 155 -11.17 22.11 1.95
N ARG A 156 -10.74 20.87 1.80
CA ARG A 156 -9.84 20.16 2.71
C ARG A 156 -8.67 19.59 1.93
N SER A 157 -7.44 19.93 2.29
CA SER A 157 -6.23 19.40 1.64
C SER A 157 -6.21 17.86 1.65
N ALA A 158 -5.82 17.28 0.53
CA ALA A 158 -5.71 15.85 0.33
C ALA A 158 -4.30 15.44 -0.11
N LEU A 159 -3.91 14.22 0.25
CA LEU A 159 -2.65 13.61 -0.15
C LEU A 159 -2.89 12.60 -1.27
N ILE A 160 -2.14 12.72 -2.37
CA ILE A 160 -2.12 11.72 -3.44
C ILE A 160 -1.21 10.57 -3.02
N LYS A 161 -1.69 9.33 -3.17
CA LYS A 161 -0.93 8.10 -2.95
C LYS A 161 -1.00 7.19 -4.18
N THR A 162 0.12 6.52 -4.46
CA THR A 162 0.27 5.58 -5.58
C THR A 162 0.71 4.20 -5.10
N GLN A 163 0.73 3.22 -6.01
CA GLN A 163 1.15 1.84 -5.72
C GLN A 163 2.68 1.69 -5.60
N THR A 164 3.43 2.64 -6.10
CA THR A 164 4.88 2.76 -5.98
C THR A 164 5.22 4.16 -5.54
N SER A 165 6.47 4.40 -5.14
CA SER A 165 6.91 5.76 -4.89
C SER A 165 6.78 6.57 -6.19
N PRO A 166 5.98 7.65 -6.23
CA PRO A 166 5.85 8.45 -7.45
C PRO A 166 7.20 9.08 -7.78
N GLU A 167 7.55 9.04 -9.06
CA GLU A 167 8.65 9.84 -9.57
C GLU A 167 8.40 11.31 -9.23
N ASN A 168 9.21 11.87 -8.34
CA ASN A 168 9.43 13.31 -8.13
C ASN A 168 8.20 14.24 -8.10
N ILE A 169 7.01 13.77 -7.69
CA ILE A 169 5.86 14.66 -7.49
C ILE A 169 5.67 14.89 -6.00
N LEU A 170 5.95 16.09 -5.57
CA LEU A 170 5.73 16.49 -4.19
C LEU A 170 4.41 17.27 -4.06
N SER A 171 3.66 17.00 -3.01
CA SER A 171 2.55 17.87 -2.63
C SER A 171 3.07 19.27 -2.30
N SER A 172 2.38 20.29 -2.79
CA SER A 172 2.69 21.68 -2.43
C SER A 172 2.38 21.98 -0.96
N ASP A 173 1.49 21.18 -0.34
CA ASP A 173 1.14 21.27 1.08
C ASP A 173 2.13 20.48 1.96
N PHE A 174 3.02 19.71 1.36
CA PHE A 174 4.04 18.97 2.07
C PHE A 174 5.12 19.95 2.58
N ARG A 175 5.36 19.97 3.88
CA ARG A 175 6.50 20.72 4.42
C ARG A 175 7.78 20.02 3.96
N GLU A 176 8.55 20.68 3.11
CA GLU A 176 9.90 20.22 2.83
C GLU A 176 10.66 20.12 4.16
N TYR A 177 11.10 18.94 4.50
CA TYR A 177 12.15 18.83 5.51
C TYR A 177 13.39 19.53 4.92
N THR A 178 13.81 20.60 5.58
CA THR A 178 15.09 21.22 5.23
C THR A 178 16.20 20.20 5.45
N ASP A 179 17.29 20.28 4.70
CA ASP A 179 18.44 19.39 4.89
C ASP A 179 18.89 19.33 6.34
N ALA A 180 18.80 20.44 7.08
CA ALA A 180 19.08 20.49 8.51
C ALA A 180 18.08 19.71 9.40
N GLN A 181 16.81 19.56 8.98
CA GLN A 181 15.83 18.74 9.69
C GLN A 181 16.03 17.26 9.38
N TYR A 182 16.42 16.94 8.14
CA TYR A 182 16.81 15.61 7.74
C TYR A 182 18.08 15.15 8.46
N GLU A 183 19.11 16.00 8.49
CA GLU A 183 20.36 15.74 9.23
C GLU A 183 20.08 15.50 10.73
N LYS A 184 19.15 16.26 11.35
CA LYS A 184 18.76 16.02 12.75
C LYS A 184 18.03 14.70 12.98
N THR A 185 17.22 14.21 12.01
CA THR A 185 16.49 12.94 12.13
C THR A 185 17.33 11.74 11.67
N ALA A 186 18.22 11.93 10.70
CA ALA A 186 19.17 10.91 10.26
C ALA A 186 20.37 10.75 11.22
N VAL A 187 20.67 11.79 12.01
CA VAL A 187 21.74 11.82 13.00
C VAL A 187 21.22 11.35 14.37
N ILE A 188 21.20 10.06 14.61
CA ILE A 188 21.07 9.50 15.96
C ILE A 188 22.47 9.46 16.57
N GLY A 189 22.75 10.37 17.51
CA GLY A 189 23.98 10.34 18.31
C GLY A 189 25.23 10.94 17.64
N GLY A 190 25.10 11.91 16.74
CA GLY A 190 26.25 12.67 16.19
C GLY A 190 26.97 12.00 15.02
N GLU A 191 26.85 10.69 14.84
CA GLU A 191 27.28 9.95 13.65
C GLU A 191 26.02 9.36 13.02
N GLY A 192 25.68 9.73 11.79
CA GLY A 192 24.40 9.38 11.16
C GLY A 192 24.20 7.87 11.08
N PHE A 193 23.19 7.35 11.79
CA PHE A 193 22.83 5.94 11.82
C PHE A 193 22.67 5.35 10.42
N PHE A 194 22.12 6.12 9.48
CA PHE A 194 21.85 5.69 8.11
C PHE A 194 22.86 6.21 7.07
N ASN A 195 23.97 6.81 7.46
CA ASN A 195 24.92 7.41 6.50
C ASN A 195 25.43 6.43 5.44
N ARG A 196 25.67 5.17 5.84
CA ARG A 196 26.12 4.13 4.89
C ARG A 196 25.01 3.73 3.92
N SER A 197 23.78 3.64 4.39
CA SER A 197 22.61 3.37 3.53
C SER A 197 22.33 4.56 2.58
N ALA A 198 22.45 5.78 3.09
CA ALA A 198 22.29 7.00 2.28
C ALA A 198 23.37 7.13 1.19
N ALA A 199 24.59 6.69 1.46
CA ALA A 199 25.67 6.67 0.47
C ALA A 199 25.39 5.72 -0.70
N VAL A 200 24.59 4.67 -0.49
CA VAL A 200 24.22 3.68 -1.52
C VAL A 200 22.90 4.04 -2.19
N LEU A 201 21.88 4.36 -1.41
CA LEU A 201 20.52 4.57 -1.90
C LEU A 201 20.24 6.01 -2.35
N GLY A 202 21.06 6.95 -1.91
CA GLY A 202 20.83 8.39 -2.11
C GLY A 202 19.92 9.01 -1.04
N LEU A 203 20.06 10.32 -0.83
CA LEU A 203 19.33 11.06 0.21
C LEU A 203 17.82 11.10 -0.06
N ASP A 204 17.41 11.23 -1.32
CA ASP A 204 15.99 11.33 -1.67
C ASP A 204 15.23 10.04 -1.42
N VAL A 205 15.85 8.90 -1.72
CA VAL A 205 15.30 7.57 -1.39
C VAL A 205 15.19 7.40 0.11
N MET A 206 16.24 7.76 0.86
CA MET A 206 16.22 7.67 2.32
C MET A 206 15.16 8.56 2.94
N ARG A 207 14.95 9.78 2.43
CA ARG A 207 13.86 10.67 2.88
C ARG A 207 12.48 10.03 2.69
N LYS A 208 12.22 9.46 1.51
CA LYS A 208 10.95 8.77 1.21
C LYS A 208 10.72 7.59 2.17
N ILE A 209 11.72 6.76 2.36
CA ILE A 209 11.65 5.58 3.25
C ILE A 209 11.39 6.01 4.71
N MET A 210 12.08 7.04 5.19
CA MET A 210 12.06 7.43 6.60
C MET A 210 10.80 8.22 7.00
N HIS A 211 10.21 8.99 6.10
CA HIS A 211 9.20 9.98 6.49
C HIS A 211 7.81 9.75 5.91
N ASP A 212 7.71 9.04 4.79
CA ASP A 212 6.47 9.00 4.02
C ASP A 212 5.84 7.61 3.96
N GLN A 213 6.43 6.61 4.65
CA GLN A 213 6.01 5.23 4.51
C GLN A 213 5.51 4.62 5.82
N VAL A 214 4.26 4.17 5.80
CA VAL A 214 3.65 3.36 6.86
C VAL A 214 3.59 1.91 6.38
N ILE A 215 4.36 1.04 7.01
CA ILE A 215 4.42 -0.39 6.66
C ILE A 215 3.63 -1.19 7.68
N SER A 216 2.65 -1.95 7.23
CA SER A 216 1.93 -2.91 8.08
C SER A 216 2.34 -4.33 7.79
N ILE A 217 2.72 -5.08 8.82
CA ILE A 217 3.14 -6.48 8.74
C ILE A 217 2.08 -7.35 9.39
N VAL A 218 1.48 -8.22 8.60
CA VAL A 218 0.48 -9.22 9.03
C VAL A 218 1.19 -10.56 9.20
N GLY A 219 1.23 -11.05 10.43
CA GLY A 219 2.02 -12.20 10.85
C GLY A 219 3.43 -11.80 11.30
N VAL A 220 3.69 -11.87 12.61
CA VAL A 220 4.96 -11.49 13.25
C VAL A 220 5.66 -12.74 13.83
N GLY A 221 5.59 -13.83 13.07
CA GLY A 221 6.29 -15.08 13.36
C GLY A 221 7.77 -15.05 12.96
N GLY A 222 8.33 -16.22 12.66
CA GLY A 222 9.74 -16.36 12.28
C GLY A 222 10.16 -15.58 11.06
N LEU A 223 9.26 -15.41 10.07
CA LEU A 223 9.53 -14.67 8.85
C LEU A 223 9.23 -13.17 9.03
N GLY A 224 8.02 -12.82 9.49
CA GLY A 224 7.62 -11.42 9.62
C GLY A 224 8.42 -10.63 10.65
N SER A 225 8.93 -11.27 11.72
CA SER A 225 9.81 -10.62 12.69
C SER A 225 11.17 -10.24 12.08
N ILE A 226 11.73 -11.07 11.20
CA ILE A 226 12.98 -10.78 10.48
C ILE A 226 12.75 -9.66 9.45
N VAL A 227 11.64 -9.70 8.71
CA VAL A 227 11.25 -8.60 7.81
C VAL A 227 11.20 -7.28 8.58
N ALA A 228 10.52 -7.25 9.74
CA ALA A 228 10.42 -6.06 10.58
C ALA A 228 11.79 -5.52 11.02
N GLU A 229 12.73 -6.42 11.42
CA GLU A 229 14.08 -6.04 11.78
C GLU A 229 14.85 -5.45 10.59
N HIS A 230 14.74 -6.05 9.41
CA HIS A 230 15.41 -5.53 8.23
C HIS A 230 14.86 -4.15 7.83
N LEU A 231 13.54 -3.96 7.90
CA LEU A 231 12.91 -2.66 7.60
C LEU A 231 13.42 -1.55 8.51
N ILE A 232 13.52 -1.79 9.83
CA ILE A 232 13.99 -0.78 10.76
C ILE A 232 15.46 -0.42 10.51
N HIS A 233 16.29 -1.38 10.12
CA HIS A 233 17.67 -1.16 9.72
C HIS A 233 17.81 -0.43 8.38
N MET A 234 16.83 -0.58 7.48
CA MET A 234 16.78 0.16 6.22
C MET A 234 16.24 1.59 6.36
N GLY A 235 15.70 1.96 7.53
CA GLY A 235 15.25 3.32 7.81
C GLY A 235 13.73 3.51 7.80
N PHE A 236 12.92 2.47 7.60
CA PHE A 236 11.47 2.59 7.73
C PHE A 236 11.12 2.88 9.19
N HIS A 237 10.41 3.99 9.43
CA HIS A 237 10.17 4.51 10.78
C HIS A 237 8.77 4.21 11.32
N GLU A 238 7.76 4.06 10.47
CA GLU A 238 6.38 3.80 10.90
C GLU A 238 6.01 2.36 10.54
N ILE A 239 5.99 1.49 11.55
CA ILE A 239 5.74 0.05 11.38
C ILE A 239 4.59 -0.40 12.28
N ASN A 240 3.56 -1.01 11.68
CA ASN A 240 2.47 -1.68 12.36
C ASN A 240 2.72 -3.19 12.38
N LEU A 241 2.76 -3.80 13.55
CA LEU A 241 2.91 -5.24 13.77
C LEU A 241 1.55 -5.82 14.14
N ILE A 242 1.03 -6.77 13.37
CA ILE A 242 -0.30 -7.37 13.54
C ILE A 242 -0.14 -8.88 13.69
N ASP A 243 -0.39 -9.41 14.88
CA ASP A 243 -0.33 -10.85 15.18
C ASP A 243 -1.05 -11.12 16.53
N PRO A 244 -2.03 -12.02 16.59
CA PRO A 244 -2.77 -12.32 17.81
C PRO A 244 -2.02 -13.26 18.77
N ASP A 245 -0.93 -13.89 18.32
CA ASP A 245 -0.33 -15.00 19.03
C ASP A 245 0.64 -14.57 20.13
N VAL A 246 0.73 -15.44 21.15
CA VAL A 246 1.78 -15.39 22.15
C VAL A 246 3.01 -16.19 21.72
N LEU A 247 4.15 -15.84 22.29
CA LEU A 247 5.41 -16.55 22.06
C LEU A 247 5.39 -17.90 22.77
N GLU A 248 5.79 -18.95 22.06
CA GLU A 248 5.98 -20.30 22.58
C GLU A 248 7.47 -20.67 22.57
N MET A 249 7.86 -21.68 23.36
CA MET A 249 9.24 -22.21 23.37
C MET A 249 9.70 -22.63 21.97
N SER A 250 8.80 -23.21 21.18
CA SER A 250 9.07 -23.63 19.78
C SER A 250 9.33 -22.45 18.82
N ASN A 251 9.06 -21.22 19.22
CA ASN A 251 9.29 -20.02 18.40
C ASN A 251 10.67 -19.39 18.63
N LEU A 252 11.35 -19.71 19.73
CA LEU A 252 12.63 -19.10 20.12
C LEU A 252 13.75 -19.30 19.08
N ASN A 253 13.65 -20.37 18.30
CA ASN A 253 14.63 -20.67 17.26
C ASN A 253 14.57 -19.72 16.05
N ARG A 254 13.51 -18.89 15.91
CA ARG A 254 13.29 -18.11 14.72
C ARG A 254 12.72 -16.70 14.89
N VAL A 255 11.99 -16.40 15.97
CA VAL A 255 11.45 -15.05 16.21
C VAL A 255 12.56 -14.13 16.72
N VAL A 256 12.70 -12.97 16.09
CA VAL A 256 13.73 -11.99 16.42
C VAL A 256 13.42 -11.26 17.73
N GLY A 257 14.46 -11.00 18.53
CA GLY A 257 14.36 -10.31 19.81
C GLY A 257 13.66 -11.10 20.92
N ALA A 258 13.36 -12.40 20.66
CA ALA A 258 12.72 -13.29 21.62
C ALA A 258 13.77 -13.95 22.55
N TYR A 259 13.48 -13.93 23.84
CA TYR A 259 14.26 -14.56 24.89
C TYR A 259 13.46 -15.65 25.59
N TYR A 260 14.17 -16.53 26.33
CA TYR A 260 13.57 -17.66 27.02
C TYR A 260 12.46 -17.22 28.00
N GLU A 261 12.68 -16.14 28.74
CA GLU A 261 11.73 -15.58 29.69
C GLU A 261 10.45 -15.07 29.02
N ASP A 262 10.54 -14.57 27.78
CA ASP A 262 9.38 -14.11 27.03
C ASP A 262 8.43 -15.27 26.70
N ALA A 263 9.00 -16.43 26.35
CA ALA A 263 8.22 -17.65 26.06
C ALA A 263 7.64 -18.25 27.34
N GLN A 264 8.39 -18.25 28.46
CA GLN A 264 7.85 -18.68 29.75
C GLN A 264 6.66 -17.84 30.20
N GLN A 265 6.71 -16.52 29.98
CA GLN A 265 5.68 -15.56 30.35
C GLN A 265 4.57 -15.47 29.29
N LYS A 266 4.63 -16.23 28.20
CA LYS A 266 3.68 -16.20 27.08
C LYS A 266 3.42 -14.77 26.61
N ARG A 267 4.48 -13.96 26.45
CA ARG A 267 4.33 -12.60 25.92
C ARG A 267 3.85 -12.64 24.48
N TYR A 268 3.07 -11.63 24.07
CA TYR A 268 2.63 -11.50 22.69
C TYR A 268 3.84 -11.30 21.76
N LYS A 269 3.84 -11.99 20.61
CA LYS A 269 4.91 -11.87 19.61
C LYS A 269 5.13 -10.41 19.20
N VAL A 270 4.05 -9.66 18.96
CA VAL A 270 4.12 -8.24 18.58
C VAL A 270 4.78 -7.35 19.64
N ASP A 271 4.59 -7.62 20.96
CA ASP A 271 5.23 -6.86 22.03
C ASP A 271 6.74 -7.13 22.09
N VAL A 272 7.12 -8.40 21.91
CA VAL A 272 8.52 -8.82 21.91
C VAL A 272 9.28 -8.19 20.75
N VAL A 273 8.70 -8.26 19.54
CA VAL A 273 9.31 -7.66 18.34
C VAL A 273 9.31 -6.14 18.43
N LYS A 274 8.23 -5.50 18.86
CA LYS A 274 8.21 -4.03 19.11
C LYS A 274 9.34 -3.61 20.04
N ARG A 275 9.49 -4.29 21.18
CA ARG A 275 10.58 -4.03 22.14
C ARG A 275 11.95 -4.11 21.46
N HIS A 276 12.16 -5.09 20.61
CA HIS A 276 13.40 -5.28 19.87
C HIS A 276 13.64 -4.13 18.89
N LEU A 277 12.67 -3.80 18.04
CA LEU A 277 12.79 -2.76 17.03
C LEU A 277 13.03 -1.37 17.64
N THR A 278 12.32 -1.04 18.73
CA THR A 278 12.52 0.25 19.45
C THR A 278 13.86 0.36 20.16
N ARG A 279 14.54 -0.76 20.43
CA ARG A 279 15.92 -0.75 20.92
C ARG A 279 16.94 -0.53 19.80
N ILE A 280 16.61 -0.97 18.57
CA ILE A 280 17.44 -0.69 17.38
C ILE A 280 17.31 0.78 17.01
N ASN A 281 16.08 1.28 16.87
CA ASN A 281 15.81 2.66 16.54
C ASN A 281 14.77 3.28 17.49
N PRO A 282 15.21 4.02 18.55
CA PRO A 282 14.30 4.62 19.51
C PRO A 282 13.38 5.72 18.93
N HIS A 283 13.70 6.24 17.75
CA HIS A 283 12.90 7.28 17.08
C HIS A 283 11.81 6.73 16.15
N ALA A 284 11.80 5.41 15.94
CA ALA A 284 10.78 4.78 15.13
C ALA A 284 9.44 4.67 15.87
N THR A 285 8.36 4.81 15.14
CA THR A 285 6.99 4.61 15.60
C THR A 285 6.57 3.18 15.30
N VAL A 286 6.71 2.27 16.26
CA VAL A 286 6.29 0.89 16.11
C VAL A 286 5.01 0.66 16.91
N GLN A 287 3.93 0.28 16.22
CA GLN A 287 2.67 -0.09 16.85
C GLN A 287 2.52 -1.61 16.91
N ALA A 288 2.02 -2.13 18.03
CA ALA A 288 1.80 -3.56 18.25
C ALA A 288 0.31 -3.84 18.43
N TYR A 289 -0.28 -4.57 17.49
CA TYR A 289 -1.69 -4.96 17.51
C TYR A 289 -1.79 -6.47 17.83
N LYS A 290 -2.28 -6.78 19.03
CA LYS A 290 -2.57 -8.14 19.50
C LYS A 290 -3.91 -8.60 18.93
N LYS A 291 -4.02 -8.58 17.62
CA LYS A 291 -5.27 -8.71 16.87
C LYS A 291 -5.10 -9.60 15.67
N ASP A 292 -6.17 -10.31 15.33
CA ASP A 292 -6.26 -10.99 14.05
C ASP A 292 -6.55 -9.97 12.92
N VAL A 293 -6.06 -10.23 11.73
CA VAL A 293 -6.29 -9.36 10.55
C VAL A 293 -7.78 -9.23 10.19
N HIS A 294 -8.63 -10.16 10.67
CA HIS A 294 -10.08 -10.12 10.50
C HIS A 294 -10.77 -9.15 11.47
N ASP A 295 -10.09 -8.72 12.54
CA ASP A 295 -10.66 -7.76 13.47
C ASP A 295 -10.94 -6.44 12.75
N ARG A 296 -12.12 -5.86 13.00
CA ARG A 296 -12.59 -4.64 12.32
C ARG A 296 -11.62 -3.46 12.44
N GLU A 297 -10.94 -3.34 13.57
CA GLU A 297 -9.95 -2.29 13.81
C GLU A 297 -8.76 -2.38 12.83
N MET A 298 -8.37 -3.59 12.43
CA MET A 298 -7.24 -3.80 11.51
C MET A 298 -7.54 -3.31 10.09
N GLU A 299 -8.80 -3.27 9.70
CA GLU A 299 -9.19 -2.70 8.41
C GLU A 299 -8.74 -1.25 8.27
N ARG A 300 -8.91 -0.44 9.33
CA ARG A 300 -8.43 0.96 9.34
C ARG A 300 -6.91 1.03 9.25
N VAL A 301 -6.20 0.24 10.07
CA VAL A 301 -4.73 0.25 10.11
C VAL A 301 -4.18 -0.08 8.72
N LEU A 302 -4.72 -1.11 8.08
CA LEU A 302 -4.29 -1.55 6.77
C LEU A 302 -4.69 -0.57 5.65
N ALA A 303 -5.88 0.03 5.72
CA ALA A 303 -6.34 1.00 4.74
C ALA A 303 -5.47 2.26 4.66
N LEU A 304 -4.84 2.64 5.77
CA LEU A 304 -3.97 3.83 5.87
C LEU A 304 -2.49 3.52 5.64
N SER A 305 -2.13 2.27 5.43
CA SER A 305 -0.76 1.85 5.14
C SER A 305 -0.36 2.21 3.70
N ASP A 306 0.94 2.36 3.49
CA ASP A 306 1.54 2.51 2.16
C ASP A 306 1.93 1.14 1.58
N TRP A 307 2.24 0.17 2.44
CA TRP A 307 2.47 -1.23 2.07
C TRP A 307 1.92 -2.17 3.12
N MET A 308 1.34 -3.28 2.65
CA MET A 308 1.01 -4.45 3.46
C MET A 308 2.00 -5.56 3.18
N ILE A 309 2.69 -6.05 4.22
CA ILE A 309 3.55 -7.24 4.13
C ILE A 309 2.82 -8.39 4.81
N VAL A 310 2.59 -9.49 4.08
CA VAL A 310 1.87 -10.66 4.57
C VAL A 310 2.84 -11.82 4.73
N ALA A 311 3.10 -12.20 5.97
CA ALA A 311 4.03 -13.27 6.36
C ALA A 311 3.34 -14.33 7.25
N THR A 312 2.04 -14.57 6.99
CA THR A 312 1.23 -15.58 7.69
C THR A 312 1.30 -16.93 6.99
N ASP A 313 1.11 -18.00 7.73
CA ASP A 313 1.05 -19.38 7.26
C ASP A 313 -0.37 -19.82 6.86
N ASN A 314 -1.42 -19.06 7.23
CA ASN A 314 -2.80 -19.44 6.91
C ASN A 314 -3.37 -18.69 5.69
N HIS A 315 -4.26 -19.38 4.96
CA HIS A 315 -4.86 -18.85 3.73
C HIS A 315 -5.94 -17.80 3.98
N SER A 316 -6.64 -17.87 5.12
CA SER A 316 -7.69 -16.93 5.49
C SER A 316 -7.13 -15.53 5.71
N SER A 317 -6.02 -15.40 6.44
CA SER A 317 -5.37 -14.11 6.66
C SER A 317 -4.77 -13.54 5.36
N ARG A 318 -4.19 -14.40 4.50
CA ARG A 318 -3.70 -13.99 3.17
C ARG A 318 -4.84 -13.45 2.30
N LEU A 319 -5.99 -14.14 2.27
CA LEU A 319 -7.16 -13.66 1.53
C LEU A 319 -7.66 -12.33 2.08
N ARG A 320 -7.81 -12.21 3.40
CA ARG A 320 -8.30 -10.98 4.02
C ARG A 320 -7.40 -9.79 3.73
N ALA A 321 -6.09 -9.96 3.86
CA ALA A 321 -5.12 -8.91 3.52
C ALA A 321 -5.21 -8.52 2.04
N GLN A 322 -5.35 -9.50 1.13
CA GLN A 322 -5.50 -9.23 -0.31
C GLN A 322 -6.83 -8.51 -0.62
N GLU A 323 -7.93 -8.87 0.02
CA GLU A 323 -9.22 -8.15 -0.11
C GLU A 323 -9.08 -6.70 0.30
N LEU A 324 -8.41 -6.43 1.43
CA LEU A 324 -8.19 -5.06 1.92
C LEU A 324 -7.20 -4.28 1.03
N SER A 325 -6.18 -4.95 0.51
CA SER A 325 -5.22 -4.38 -0.45
C SER A 325 -5.96 -3.82 -1.68
N VAL A 326 -6.81 -4.62 -2.29
CA VAL A 326 -7.61 -4.20 -3.45
C VAL A 326 -8.64 -3.14 -3.06
N LYS A 327 -9.36 -3.35 -1.97
CA LYS A 327 -10.40 -2.42 -1.50
C LYS A 327 -9.87 -1.00 -1.27
N TYR A 328 -8.67 -0.87 -0.68
CA TYR A 328 -8.11 0.41 -0.26
C TYR A 328 -6.92 0.88 -1.11
N PHE A 329 -6.67 0.23 -2.22
CA PHE A 329 -5.53 0.51 -3.10
C PHE A 329 -4.22 0.61 -2.32
N VAL A 330 -3.92 -0.42 -1.53
CA VAL A 330 -2.66 -0.56 -0.80
C VAL A 330 -1.88 -1.72 -1.40
N PRO A 331 -0.68 -1.51 -1.92
CA PRO A 331 0.15 -2.59 -2.48
C PRO A 331 0.48 -3.63 -1.42
N LEU A 332 0.53 -4.89 -1.83
CA LEU A 332 0.76 -6.04 -0.97
C LEU A 332 2.02 -6.78 -1.38
N LEU A 333 2.85 -7.11 -0.40
CA LEU A 333 4.01 -7.98 -0.53
C LEU A 333 3.76 -9.25 0.29
N SER A 334 3.54 -10.37 -0.39
CA SER A 334 3.39 -11.67 0.27
C SER A 334 4.73 -12.40 0.31
N VAL A 335 5.09 -12.90 1.48
CA VAL A 335 6.31 -13.66 1.68
C VAL A 335 5.96 -15.01 2.29
N GLY A 336 6.42 -16.09 1.67
CA GLY A 336 6.14 -17.44 2.12
C GLY A 336 7.33 -18.36 1.98
N VAL A 337 7.42 -19.33 2.87
CA VAL A 337 8.39 -20.43 2.80
C VAL A 337 7.65 -21.75 2.68
N ASN A 338 8.27 -22.70 2.00
CA ASN A 338 7.80 -24.08 1.90
C ASN A 338 8.94 -25.03 2.25
N ILE A 339 8.67 -25.96 3.15
CA ILE A 339 9.60 -27.03 3.52
C ILE A 339 8.84 -28.33 3.54
N THR A 340 9.19 -29.25 2.65
CA THR A 340 8.62 -30.59 2.61
C THR A 340 9.64 -31.60 3.09
N VAL A 341 9.27 -32.39 4.09
CA VAL A 341 10.10 -33.46 4.64
C VAL A 341 9.38 -34.80 4.49
N LYS A 342 10.07 -35.79 3.96
CA LYS A 342 9.56 -37.15 3.81
C LYS A 342 10.60 -38.14 4.30
N GLY A 343 10.23 -38.94 5.29
CA GLY A 343 11.08 -39.99 5.82
C GLY A 343 12.48 -39.50 6.25
N ASN A 344 12.61 -38.43 6.98
CA ASN A 344 13.86 -37.79 7.41
C ASN A 344 14.71 -37.15 6.29
N LYS A 345 14.18 -37.00 5.09
CA LYS A 345 14.84 -36.27 4.00
C LYS A 345 14.06 -35.00 3.66
N ILE A 346 14.76 -33.91 3.46
CA ILE A 346 14.18 -32.70 2.92
C ILE A 346 13.97 -32.95 1.41
N GLU A 347 12.71 -32.90 0.96
CA GLU A 347 12.34 -33.02 -0.45
C GLU A 347 12.25 -31.66 -1.12
N ASP A 348 11.78 -30.63 -0.38
CA ASP A 348 11.71 -29.26 -0.87
C ASP A 348 12.08 -28.29 0.24
N MET A 349 12.82 -27.25 -0.11
CA MET A 349 13.19 -26.14 0.73
C MET A 349 13.22 -24.88 -0.14
N SER A 350 12.08 -24.24 -0.24
CA SER A 350 11.86 -23.11 -1.15
C SER A 350 11.07 -22.00 -0.49
N GLY A 351 10.89 -20.92 -1.21
CA GLY A 351 10.02 -19.83 -0.81
C GLY A 351 9.81 -18.81 -1.92
N GLU A 352 8.85 -17.94 -1.74
CA GLU A 352 8.51 -16.94 -2.75
C GLU A 352 8.22 -15.58 -2.12
N VAL A 353 8.51 -14.54 -2.89
CA VAL A 353 8.14 -13.15 -2.63
C VAL A 353 7.25 -12.70 -3.78
N ILE A 354 6.01 -12.33 -3.48
CA ILE A 354 5.00 -11.92 -4.47
C ILE A 354 4.63 -10.47 -4.20
N THR A 355 4.73 -9.63 -5.23
CA THR A 355 4.24 -8.25 -5.20
C THR A 355 2.93 -8.15 -5.93
N ALA A 356 1.87 -7.72 -5.25
CA ALA A 356 0.54 -7.49 -5.83
C ALA A 356 0.17 -6.01 -5.68
N ARG A 357 0.11 -5.29 -6.80
CA ARG A 357 -0.29 -3.88 -6.87
C ARG A 357 -1.59 -3.76 -7.63
N VAL A 358 -2.47 -2.88 -7.19
CA VAL A 358 -3.72 -2.61 -7.90
C VAL A 358 -3.40 -1.90 -9.22
N GLY A 359 -3.86 -2.46 -10.33
CA GLY A 359 -3.49 -2.03 -11.69
C GLY A 359 -2.54 -2.99 -12.41
N ASP A 360 -1.79 -3.85 -11.71
CA ASP A 360 -0.98 -4.90 -12.35
C ASP A 360 -1.83 -6.11 -12.80
N TYR A 361 -3.11 -6.16 -12.42
CA TYR A 361 -4.01 -7.28 -12.68
C TYR A 361 -3.46 -8.63 -12.21
N LEU A 362 -2.83 -8.61 -11.04
CA LEU A 362 -2.20 -9.76 -10.41
C LEU A 362 -2.42 -9.71 -8.89
N CYS A 363 -2.88 -10.84 -8.32
CA CYS A 363 -3.07 -10.99 -6.88
C CYS A 363 -2.87 -12.44 -6.45
N LEU A 364 -2.80 -12.69 -5.14
CA LEU A 364 -2.61 -14.04 -4.59
C LEU A 364 -3.72 -15.02 -5.01
N ASN A 365 -4.95 -14.52 -5.22
CA ASN A 365 -6.07 -15.35 -5.64
C ASN A 365 -5.92 -15.83 -7.09
N CYS A 366 -5.62 -14.92 -8.04
CA CYS A 366 -5.46 -15.30 -9.44
C CYS A 366 -4.19 -16.13 -9.72
N LEU A 367 -3.20 -16.06 -8.83
CA LEU A 367 -2.00 -16.89 -8.83
C LEU A 367 -2.21 -18.25 -8.14
N HIS A 368 -3.42 -18.55 -7.68
CA HIS A 368 -3.75 -19.79 -6.94
C HIS A 368 -2.92 -20.00 -5.66
N ARG A 369 -2.44 -18.90 -5.05
CA ARG A 369 -1.73 -18.94 -3.76
C ARG A 369 -2.68 -18.96 -2.56
N ILE A 370 -3.97 -18.81 -2.80
CA ILE A 370 -5.05 -18.94 -1.80
C ILE A 370 -5.89 -20.15 -2.15
N ASN A 371 -5.92 -21.13 -1.23
CA ASN A 371 -6.75 -22.33 -1.38
C ASN A 371 -8.11 -22.08 -0.72
N PRO A 372 -9.23 -22.04 -1.50
CA PRO A 372 -10.56 -21.73 -0.94
C PRO A 372 -11.05 -22.78 0.04
N ILE A 373 -10.65 -24.05 -0.10
CA ILE A 373 -11.02 -25.11 0.84
C ILE A 373 -10.35 -24.88 2.20
N LYS A 374 -9.05 -24.51 2.19
CA LYS A 374 -8.33 -24.16 3.42
C LYS A 374 -8.93 -22.92 4.07
N VAL A 375 -9.26 -21.88 3.30
CA VAL A 375 -9.94 -20.67 3.81
C VAL A 375 -11.26 -21.04 4.48
N ALA A 376 -12.10 -21.86 3.83
CA ALA A 376 -13.38 -22.29 4.40
C ALA A 376 -13.19 -23.07 5.72
N SER A 377 -12.20 -23.96 5.77
CA SER A 377 -11.87 -24.70 6.99
C SER A 377 -11.35 -23.78 8.10
N GLU A 378 -10.43 -22.88 7.82
CA GLU A 378 -9.84 -21.96 8.79
C GLU A 378 -10.87 -20.99 9.38
N ARG A 379 -11.88 -20.60 8.59
CA ARG A 379 -12.99 -19.70 9.00
C ARG A 379 -14.18 -20.42 9.64
N HIS A 380 -14.23 -21.74 9.60
CA HIS A 380 -15.40 -22.46 10.10
C HIS A 380 -15.56 -22.25 11.62
N PRO A 381 -16.74 -21.85 12.11
CA PRO A 381 -16.93 -21.56 13.54
C PRO A 381 -16.85 -22.79 14.43
N ASP A 382 -17.24 -23.96 13.91
CA ASP A 382 -17.26 -25.23 14.64
C ASP A 382 -15.89 -25.92 14.55
N GLN A 383 -15.23 -26.10 15.70
CA GLN A 383 -13.95 -26.78 15.81
C GLN A 383 -14.04 -28.26 15.38
N THR A 384 -15.17 -28.93 15.65
CA THR A 384 -15.35 -30.34 15.31
C THR A 384 -15.31 -30.54 13.80
N ILE A 385 -15.94 -29.62 13.04
CA ILE A 385 -15.93 -29.67 11.58
C ILE A 385 -14.54 -29.36 11.04
N ARG A 386 -13.84 -28.40 11.64
CA ARG A 386 -12.43 -28.13 11.29
C ARG A 386 -11.54 -29.35 11.44
N ASP A 387 -11.68 -30.04 12.58
CA ASP A 387 -10.93 -31.26 12.89
C ASP A 387 -11.29 -32.41 11.93
N GLU A 388 -12.56 -32.51 11.54
CA GLU A 388 -13.01 -33.51 10.57
C GLU A 388 -12.48 -33.27 9.16
N LEU A 389 -12.41 -32.00 8.70
CA LEU A 389 -11.81 -31.64 7.41
C LEU A 389 -10.31 -31.96 7.38
N VAL A 390 -9.62 -31.78 8.50
CA VAL A 390 -8.24 -32.21 8.69
C VAL A 390 -8.11 -33.73 8.57
N LYS A 391 -8.97 -34.52 9.30
CA LYS A 391 -8.95 -35.97 9.26
C LYS A 391 -9.23 -36.56 7.88
N ARG A 392 -10.07 -35.88 7.10
CA ARG A 392 -10.39 -36.29 5.72
C ARG A 392 -9.32 -35.89 4.69
N GLY A 393 -8.22 -35.24 5.13
CA GLY A 393 -7.12 -34.82 4.26
C GLY A 393 -7.41 -33.60 3.39
N TYR A 394 -8.52 -32.88 3.61
CA TYR A 394 -8.82 -31.64 2.93
C TYR A 394 -7.95 -30.47 3.44
N VAL A 395 -7.41 -30.62 4.65
CA VAL A 395 -6.52 -29.64 5.30
C VAL A 395 -5.41 -30.38 6.02
N THR A 396 -4.19 -29.88 5.96
CA THR A 396 -3.08 -30.38 6.78
C THR A 396 -3.38 -30.15 8.25
N GLY A 397 -3.17 -31.18 9.10
CA GLY A 397 -3.52 -31.16 10.51
C GLY A 397 -2.78 -30.08 11.29
N LYS A 398 -3.47 -29.46 12.25
CA LYS A 398 -2.91 -28.47 13.17
C LYS A 398 -1.75 -29.00 14.05
N ASP A 399 -1.65 -30.32 14.22
CA ASP A 399 -0.67 -30.95 15.10
C ASP A 399 0.70 -31.19 14.45
N ILE A 400 0.81 -31.03 13.13
CA ILE A 400 2.10 -31.04 12.46
C ILE A 400 2.54 -29.59 12.36
N LYS A 401 3.30 -29.09 13.35
CA LYS A 401 3.97 -27.79 13.27
C LYS A 401 4.80 -27.79 11.99
N GLU A 402 4.46 -26.88 11.07
CA GLU A 402 5.20 -26.75 9.81
C GLU A 402 6.69 -26.60 10.09
N PRO A 403 7.56 -27.36 9.39
CA PRO A 403 8.99 -27.23 9.55
C PRO A 403 9.41 -25.77 9.31
N ALA A 404 10.23 -25.23 10.17
CA ALA A 404 10.70 -23.85 10.04
C ALA A 404 12.18 -23.74 10.37
N VAL A 405 12.94 -23.12 9.48
CA VAL A 405 14.38 -22.93 9.61
C VAL A 405 14.70 -21.44 9.47
N LYS A 406 15.37 -20.89 10.49
CA LYS A 406 15.69 -19.45 10.53
C LYS A 406 16.47 -18.98 9.31
N THR A 407 17.40 -19.79 8.79
CA THR A 407 18.21 -19.45 7.61
C THR A 407 17.36 -19.22 6.36
N LEU A 408 16.39 -20.09 6.08
CA LEU A 408 15.47 -19.92 4.96
C LEU A 408 14.59 -18.66 5.16
N ASN A 409 14.03 -18.49 6.37
CA ASN A 409 13.26 -17.29 6.69
C ASN A 409 14.06 -16.02 6.49
N THR A 410 15.35 -16.01 6.87
CA THR A 410 16.24 -14.85 6.68
C THR A 410 16.47 -14.54 5.20
N SER A 411 16.71 -15.59 4.38
CA SER A 411 16.88 -15.41 2.92
C SER A 411 15.65 -14.77 2.30
N LEU A 412 14.44 -15.28 2.61
CA LEU A 412 13.20 -14.76 2.08
C LEU A 412 12.88 -13.36 2.63
N ALA A 413 13.14 -13.09 3.90
CA ALA A 413 12.95 -11.77 4.50
C ALA A 413 13.87 -10.72 3.85
N THR A 414 15.13 -11.08 3.59
CA THR A 414 16.06 -10.21 2.86
C THR A 414 15.56 -9.91 1.45
N MET A 415 15.16 -10.95 0.71
CA MET A 415 14.58 -10.77 -0.64
C MET A 415 13.34 -9.87 -0.63
N ALA A 416 12.45 -10.03 0.35
CA ALA A 416 11.24 -9.22 0.47
C ALA A 416 11.57 -7.74 0.70
N VAL A 417 12.51 -7.43 1.58
CA VAL A 417 12.93 -6.06 1.86
C VAL A 417 13.67 -5.45 0.67
N GLU A 418 14.50 -6.23 -0.04
CA GLU A 418 15.14 -5.81 -1.29
C GLU A 418 14.11 -5.49 -2.38
N VAL A 419 13.06 -6.31 -2.53
CA VAL A 419 11.96 -6.04 -3.46
C VAL A 419 11.23 -4.75 -3.09
N LEU A 420 10.98 -4.52 -1.81
CA LEU A 420 10.34 -3.29 -1.33
C LEU A 420 11.22 -2.07 -1.57
N VAL A 421 12.49 -2.11 -1.19
CA VAL A 421 13.44 -0.99 -1.39
C VAL A 421 13.59 -0.67 -2.89
N ASN A 422 13.55 -1.69 -3.74
CA ASN A 422 13.61 -1.49 -5.20
C ASN A 422 12.42 -0.66 -5.74
N GLN A 423 11.29 -0.58 -5.04
CA GLN A 423 10.17 0.30 -5.44
C GLN A 423 10.52 1.79 -5.30
N TYR A 424 11.62 2.12 -4.62
CA TYR A 424 12.08 3.49 -4.37
C TYR A 424 13.37 3.85 -5.11
N THR A 425 14.11 2.85 -5.60
CA THR A 425 15.45 3.05 -6.19
C THR A 425 15.50 2.86 -7.70
N ASP A 426 14.50 2.19 -8.29
CA ASP A 426 14.50 1.74 -9.70
C ASP A 426 15.78 1.01 -10.13
N LEU A 427 16.51 0.45 -9.15
CA LEU A 427 17.79 -0.25 -9.40
C LEU A 427 17.59 -1.48 -10.31
N ARG A 428 16.43 -2.12 -10.16
CA ARG A 428 16.07 -3.33 -10.92
C ARG A 428 14.65 -3.19 -11.46
N ARG A 429 14.39 -3.77 -12.63
CA ARG A 429 13.00 -3.85 -13.11
C ARG A 429 12.11 -4.55 -12.09
N HIS A 430 10.87 -4.15 -12.04
CA HIS A 430 9.89 -4.82 -11.19
C HIS A 430 9.68 -6.26 -11.62
N VAL A 431 9.70 -7.18 -10.66
CA VAL A 431 9.45 -8.61 -10.81
C VAL A 431 8.31 -9.00 -9.89
N PRO A 432 7.16 -9.43 -10.44
CA PRO A 432 5.99 -9.75 -9.61
C PRO A 432 6.20 -10.94 -8.67
N ILE A 433 6.95 -11.96 -9.10
CA ILE A 433 7.21 -13.18 -8.32
C ILE A 433 8.68 -13.53 -8.39
N LEU A 434 9.34 -13.49 -7.23
CA LEU A 434 10.69 -14.01 -7.04
C LEU A 434 10.61 -15.31 -6.23
N VAL A 435 11.28 -16.34 -6.73
CA VAL A 435 11.37 -17.65 -6.06
C VAL A 435 12.80 -17.89 -5.60
N TYR A 436 12.94 -18.39 -4.39
CA TYR A 436 14.16 -18.96 -3.85
C TYR A 436 14.00 -20.47 -3.75
N GLU A 437 14.91 -21.20 -4.32
CA GLU A 437 15.00 -22.67 -4.22
C GLU A 437 16.35 -23.10 -3.62
N ASN A 438 16.30 -24.13 -2.78
CA ASN A 438 17.48 -24.78 -2.23
C ASN A 438 17.31 -26.31 -2.29
N ASN A 439 17.08 -26.80 -3.53
CA ASN A 439 16.83 -28.21 -3.85
C ASN A 439 17.98 -28.73 -4.71
N GLY A 440 19.05 -29.19 -4.07
CA GLY A 440 20.27 -29.66 -4.76
C GLY A 440 21.23 -28.55 -5.16
N HIS A 441 20.76 -27.39 -5.57
CA HIS A 441 21.53 -26.15 -5.73
C HIS A 441 20.68 -24.96 -5.25
N MET A 442 21.35 -23.90 -4.87
CA MET A 442 20.68 -22.69 -4.42
C MET A 442 20.50 -21.74 -5.60
N SER A 443 19.26 -21.31 -5.84
CA SER A 443 18.93 -20.38 -6.93
C SER A 443 17.88 -19.37 -6.54
N ILE A 444 17.93 -18.20 -7.17
CA ILE A 444 16.90 -17.15 -7.11
C ILE A 444 16.50 -16.84 -8.55
N TYR A 445 15.21 -16.91 -8.87
CA TYR A 445 14.70 -16.66 -10.20
C TYR A 445 13.31 -16.02 -10.21
N GLU A 446 12.95 -15.44 -11.35
CA GLU A 446 11.62 -14.90 -11.61
C GLU A 446 10.68 -15.99 -12.10
N ASP A 447 9.54 -16.18 -11.44
CA ASP A 447 8.50 -17.09 -11.89
C ASP A 447 7.57 -16.42 -12.91
N ARG A 448 7.99 -16.45 -14.17
CA ARG A 448 7.21 -15.93 -15.30
C ARG A 448 6.04 -16.83 -15.68
N GLU A 449 6.18 -18.12 -15.43
CA GLU A 449 5.16 -19.11 -15.79
C GLU A 449 3.90 -18.89 -14.98
N SER A 450 3.99 -18.80 -13.66
CA SER A 450 2.84 -18.49 -12.80
C SER A 450 2.15 -17.16 -13.18
N VAL A 451 2.94 -16.14 -13.57
CA VAL A 451 2.37 -14.86 -14.04
C VAL A 451 1.58 -15.02 -15.34
N GLN A 452 2.07 -15.84 -16.28
CA GLN A 452 1.38 -16.10 -17.55
C GLN A 452 0.12 -16.95 -17.36
N MET A 453 0.18 -17.94 -16.47
CA MET A 453 -0.90 -18.90 -16.19
C MET A 453 -1.96 -18.38 -15.21
N ARG A 454 -1.82 -17.16 -14.67
CA ARG A 454 -2.77 -16.59 -13.74
C ARG A 454 -4.19 -16.53 -14.30
N ASN A 455 -5.18 -16.63 -13.44
CA ASN A 455 -6.58 -16.43 -13.85
C ASN A 455 -6.82 -14.97 -14.28
N LYS A 456 -6.95 -14.73 -15.58
CA LYS A 456 -7.17 -13.41 -16.16
C LYS A 456 -8.58 -12.85 -15.92
N GLN A 457 -9.53 -13.70 -15.46
CA GLN A 457 -10.90 -13.30 -15.11
C GLN A 457 -11.07 -13.27 -13.58
N CYS A 458 -10.04 -12.83 -12.88
CA CYS A 458 -10.07 -12.77 -11.42
C CYS A 458 -11.06 -11.70 -10.95
N PHE A 459 -12.07 -12.13 -10.18
CA PHE A 459 -13.08 -11.22 -9.63
C PHE A 459 -12.52 -10.23 -8.60
N LEU A 460 -11.33 -10.50 -8.04
CA LEU A 460 -10.75 -9.72 -6.97
C LEU A 460 -9.87 -8.57 -7.47
N CYS A 461 -9.06 -8.77 -8.51
CA CYS A 461 -8.08 -7.78 -8.97
C CYS A 461 -8.36 -7.17 -10.36
N ASN A 462 -9.46 -7.53 -11.00
CA ASN A 462 -9.95 -6.90 -12.23
C ASN A 462 -10.86 -5.70 -11.89
N VAL A 463 -10.32 -4.71 -11.16
CA VAL A 463 -11.02 -3.48 -10.74
C VAL A 463 -10.45 -2.25 -11.42
#